data_e0ee928b6eb4ecfdd33617e229f9165d
#
_entry.id   e0ee928b6eb4ecfdd33617e229f9165d
#
_cell.length_a   1.000
_cell.length_b   1.000
_cell.length_c   1.000
_cell.angle_alpha   90.00
_cell.angle_beta   90.00
_cell.angle_gamma   90.00
#
_symmetry.space_group_name_H-M   'P 1'
#
loop_
_entity.id
_entity.type
_entity.pdbx_description
1 polymer ?
#
loop_
_entity_poly.entity_id
_entity_poly.type
_entity_poly.pdbx_seq_one_letter_code
_entity_poly.pdbx_strand_id
1 'polypeptide(L)'
;MNSSVKTAKPVPLAFAAAMLLACVWAVSTAFAGEQVRSETVKFSDLDMNTSTGVQTLYGRIHVAAWHVCLTTSSDPLYQIGARDCAKKAEAKAVATVNLPQLTAFYRMKTGDRSQPLSASR
;
A
#
# COMPACT_ATOMS: atom_id res chain seq x y z
N MET A 1 56.97 9.94 48.47
CA MET A 1 55.51 10.09 48.09
C MET A 1 55.48 10.49 46.63
N ASN A 2 55.35 9.51 45.73
CA ASN A 2 55.28 9.75 44.28
C ASN A 2 53.92 9.33 43.78
N SER A 3 53.06 10.33 43.56
CA SER A 3 51.78 10.13 42.89
C SER A 3 51.98 10.13 41.38
N SER A 4 52.05 8.94 40.81
CA SER A 4 52.03 8.78 39.34
C SER A 4 50.62 9.00 38.84
N VAL A 5 50.36 10.18 38.30
CA VAL A 5 49.16 10.45 37.50
C VAL A 5 49.34 9.74 36.16
N LYS A 6 48.62 8.62 35.96
CA LYS A 6 48.50 7.98 34.64
C LYS A 6 47.60 8.88 33.77
N THR A 7 48.25 9.51 32.81
CA THR A 7 47.60 10.28 31.74
C THR A 7 46.70 9.35 30.91
N ALA A 8 45.41 9.45 31.04
CA ALA A 8 44.46 8.79 30.14
C ALA A 8 44.57 9.43 28.75
N LYS A 9 44.94 8.63 27.75
CA LYS A 9 44.95 9.06 26.35
C LYS A 9 43.54 9.47 25.92
N PRO A 10 43.35 10.66 25.31
CA PRO A 10 42.05 11.01 24.78
C PRO A 10 41.68 10.05 23.66
N VAL A 11 40.55 9.38 23.79
CA VAL A 11 39.92 8.59 22.71
C VAL A 11 39.50 9.59 21.65
N PRO A 12 39.93 9.49 20.40
CA PRO A 12 39.56 10.45 19.37
C PRO A 12 38.05 10.39 19.15
N LEU A 13 37.43 11.56 19.25
CA LEU A 13 35.98 11.78 19.01
C LEU A 13 35.48 11.24 17.66
N ALA A 14 36.38 10.92 16.72
CA ALA A 14 36.07 10.38 15.42
C ALA A 14 35.37 9.00 15.45
N PHE A 15 35.64 8.17 16.49
CA PHE A 15 34.99 6.86 16.60
C PHE A 15 33.57 6.90 17.12
N ALA A 16 33.21 7.91 17.88
CA ALA A 16 31.82 8.08 18.37
C ALA A 16 30.87 8.49 17.25
N ALA A 17 31.33 9.30 16.28
CA ALA A 17 30.54 9.71 15.13
C ALA A 17 30.24 8.55 14.15
N ALA A 18 31.20 7.63 13.98
CA ALA A 18 31.03 6.46 13.11
C ALA A 18 29.99 5.47 13.64
N MET A 19 29.86 5.30 14.96
CA MET A 19 28.84 4.42 15.55
C MET A 19 27.42 4.99 15.42
N LEU A 20 27.23 6.30 15.50
CA LEU A 20 25.93 6.93 15.33
C LEU A 20 25.42 6.83 13.87
N LEU A 21 26.32 6.93 12.90
CA LEU A 21 25.98 6.74 11.48
C LEU A 21 25.59 5.29 11.17
N ALA A 22 26.21 4.31 11.78
CA ALA A 22 25.86 2.89 11.59
C ALA A 22 24.45 2.57 12.13
N CYS A 23 24.02 3.20 13.23
CA CYS A 23 22.67 3.01 13.76
C CYS A 23 21.58 3.58 12.85
N VAL A 24 21.81 4.71 12.15
CA VAL A 24 20.84 5.31 11.23
C VAL A 24 20.63 4.41 10.00
N TRP A 25 21.66 3.74 9.50
CA TRP A 25 21.54 2.82 8.38
C TRP A 25 20.79 1.52 8.75
N ALA A 26 20.90 1.04 9.98
CA ALA A 26 20.21 -0.16 10.44
C ALA A 26 18.67 0.05 10.56
N VAL A 27 18.21 1.26 10.89
CA VAL A 27 16.78 1.58 10.99
C VAL A 27 16.14 1.66 9.60
N SER A 28 16.89 2.07 8.57
CA SER A 28 16.34 2.19 7.20
C SER A 28 16.04 0.84 6.54
N THR A 29 16.63 -0.26 6.99
CA THR A 29 16.38 -1.60 6.44
C THR A 29 15.17 -2.30 7.05
N ALA A 30 14.64 -1.82 8.18
CA ALA A 30 13.48 -2.42 8.84
C ALA A 30 12.14 -2.12 8.12
N PHE A 31 12.09 -1.13 7.23
CA PHE A 31 10.89 -0.77 6.45
C PHE A 31 10.86 -1.37 5.04
N ALA A 32 11.88 -2.14 4.62
CA ALA A 32 11.94 -2.75 3.29
C ALA A 32 11.13 -4.07 3.18
N GLY A 33 10.34 -4.46 4.19
CA GLY A 33 9.73 -5.78 4.29
C GLY A 33 8.34 -5.94 3.70
N GLU A 34 7.62 -4.86 3.40
CA GLU A 34 6.27 -4.97 2.84
C GLU A 34 6.28 -4.59 1.36
N GLN A 35 6.48 -5.58 0.51
CA GLN A 35 6.27 -5.40 -0.92
C GLN A 35 4.78 -5.16 -1.18
N VAL A 36 4.38 -3.89 -1.21
CA VAL A 36 3.05 -3.51 -1.66
C VAL A 36 2.95 -3.86 -3.15
N ARG A 37 2.27 -4.96 -3.45
CA ARG A 37 1.94 -5.30 -4.82
C ARG A 37 0.97 -4.25 -5.36
N SER A 38 1.28 -3.68 -6.51
CA SER A 38 0.42 -2.72 -7.19
C SER A 38 0.25 -3.12 -8.65
N GLU A 39 -0.93 -2.90 -9.18
CA GLU A 39 -1.26 -3.15 -10.59
C GLU A 39 -1.92 -1.91 -11.17
N THR A 40 -1.49 -1.53 -12.39
CA THR A 40 -2.04 -0.37 -13.07
C THR A 40 -3.21 -0.77 -13.96
N VAL A 41 -4.38 -0.20 -13.72
CA VAL A 41 -5.58 -0.40 -14.53
C VAL A 41 -5.69 0.73 -15.56
N LYS A 42 -5.60 0.39 -16.85
CA LYS A 42 -5.81 1.32 -17.96
C LYS A 42 -7.31 1.41 -18.29
N PHE A 43 -7.79 2.62 -18.58
CA PHE A 43 -9.19 2.86 -18.96
C PHE A 43 -9.39 3.98 -19.99
N SER A 44 -8.30 4.50 -20.55
CA SER A 44 -8.35 5.54 -21.59
C SER A 44 -8.99 5.07 -22.91
N ASP A 45 -9.11 3.76 -23.10
CA ASP A 45 -9.75 3.10 -24.23
C ASP A 45 -11.26 2.89 -24.05
N LEU A 46 -11.80 3.28 -22.89
CA LEU A 46 -13.18 3.06 -22.54
C LEU A 46 -13.99 4.36 -22.59
N ASP A 47 -15.22 4.28 -23.11
CA ASP A 47 -16.18 5.39 -23.02
C ASP A 47 -16.89 5.35 -21.65
N MET A 48 -16.48 6.24 -20.77
CA MET A 48 -17.03 6.33 -19.40
C MET A 48 -18.44 6.91 -19.34
N ASN A 49 -18.98 7.43 -20.45
CA ASN A 49 -20.37 7.90 -20.54
C ASN A 49 -21.34 6.75 -20.82
N THR A 50 -20.82 5.56 -21.12
CA THR A 50 -21.62 4.36 -21.38
C THR A 50 -21.62 3.41 -20.20
N SER A 51 -22.73 2.71 -19.97
CA SER A 51 -22.81 1.67 -18.96
C SER A 51 -21.81 0.52 -19.22
N THR A 52 -21.58 0.21 -20.49
CA THR A 52 -20.61 -0.82 -20.91
C THR A 52 -19.17 -0.43 -20.54
N GLY A 53 -18.78 0.83 -20.77
CA GLY A 53 -17.46 1.34 -20.40
C GLY A 53 -17.22 1.27 -18.88
N VAL A 54 -18.23 1.70 -18.09
CA VAL A 54 -18.17 1.64 -16.63
C VAL A 54 -18.08 0.19 -16.12
N GLN A 55 -18.86 -0.73 -16.69
CA GLN A 55 -18.81 -2.15 -16.31
C GLN A 55 -17.47 -2.78 -16.67
N THR A 56 -16.92 -2.45 -17.82
CA THR A 56 -15.61 -2.95 -18.26
C THR A 56 -14.50 -2.44 -17.33
N LEU A 57 -14.52 -1.15 -16.95
CA LEU A 57 -13.57 -0.59 -16.00
C LEU A 57 -13.67 -1.28 -14.64
N TYR A 58 -14.89 -1.45 -14.13
CA TYR A 58 -15.10 -2.18 -12.88
C TYR A 58 -14.53 -3.60 -12.93
N GLY A 59 -14.76 -4.34 -14.02
CA GLY A 59 -14.19 -5.67 -14.22
C GLY A 59 -12.68 -5.68 -14.20
N ARG A 60 -12.03 -4.71 -14.85
CA ARG A 60 -10.55 -4.57 -14.82
C ARG A 60 -10.04 -4.29 -13.41
N ILE A 61 -10.70 -3.39 -12.66
CA ILE A 61 -10.36 -3.09 -11.26
C ILE A 61 -10.51 -4.33 -10.39
N HIS A 62 -11.61 -5.07 -10.55
CA HIS A 62 -11.86 -6.30 -9.81
C HIS A 62 -10.75 -7.34 -10.02
N VAL A 63 -10.39 -7.60 -11.27
CA VAL A 63 -9.31 -8.54 -11.60
C VAL A 63 -7.96 -8.08 -11.02
N ALA A 64 -7.61 -6.81 -11.19
CA ALA A 64 -6.38 -6.25 -10.65
C ALA A 64 -6.33 -6.34 -9.12
N ALA A 65 -7.44 -6.06 -8.43
CA ALA A 65 -7.54 -6.19 -6.98
C ALA A 65 -7.29 -7.62 -6.50
N TRP A 66 -7.81 -8.61 -7.22
CA TRP A 66 -7.50 -10.01 -6.94
C TRP A 66 -6.04 -10.34 -7.20
N HIS A 67 -5.44 -9.91 -8.31
CA HIS A 67 -4.04 -10.18 -8.64
C HIS A 67 -3.07 -9.68 -7.56
N VAL A 68 -3.30 -8.48 -7.03
CA VAL A 68 -2.42 -7.92 -5.98
C VAL A 68 -2.59 -8.63 -4.62
N CYS A 69 -3.75 -9.26 -4.38
CA CYS A 69 -4.09 -9.91 -3.12
C CYS A 69 -3.98 -11.43 -3.15
N LEU A 70 -3.76 -12.05 -4.34
CA LEU A 70 -3.63 -13.49 -4.44
C LEU A 70 -2.39 -13.97 -3.69
N THR A 71 -2.61 -15.00 -2.87
CA THR A 71 -1.56 -15.78 -2.22
C THR A 71 -1.46 -17.15 -2.87
N THR A 72 -0.28 -17.74 -2.87
CA THR A 72 -0.06 -19.11 -3.35
C THR A 72 -0.51 -20.18 -2.36
N SER A 73 -0.98 -19.77 -1.17
CA SER A 73 -1.40 -20.69 -0.13
C SER A 73 -2.81 -21.22 -0.37
N SER A 74 -2.98 -22.54 -0.23
CA SER A 74 -4.28 -23.21 -0.27
C SER A 74 -5.01 -23.19 1.10
N ASP A 75 -4.41 -22.63 2.13
CA ASP A 75 -5.00 -22.54 3.46
C ASP A 75 -6.27 -21.66 3.44
N PRO A 76 -7.42 -22.14 3.98
CA PRO A 76 -8.67 -21.39 4.02
C PRO A 76 -8.57 -20.02 4.70
N LEU A 77 -7.74 -19.88 5.73
CA LEU A 77 -7.55 -18.60 6.44
C LEU A 77 -6.87 -17.57 5.53
N TYR A 78 -5.88 -17.99 4.73
CA TYR A 78 -5.25 -17.12 3.74
C TYR A 78 -6.22 -16.72 2.63
N GLN A 79 -7.12 -17.61 2.23
CA GLN A 79 -8.15 -17.31 1.22
C GLN A 79 -9.15 -16.25 1.72
N ILE A 80 -9.53 -16.31 3.00
CA ILE A 80 -10.37 -15.28 3.62
C ILE A 80 -9.65 -13.94 3.62
N GLY A 81 -8.38 -13.92 4.02
CA GLY A 81 -7.54 -12.71 4.01
C GLY A 81 -7.38 -12.11 2.62
N ALA A 82 -7.20 -12.95 1.59
CA ALA A 82 -7.10 -12.52 0.19
C ALA A 82 -8.41 -11.86 -0.30
N ARG A 83 -9.57 -12.38 0.09
CA ARG A 83 -10.87 -11.78 -0.23
C ARG A 83 -11.07 -10.41 0.42
N ASP A 84 -10.70 -10.26 1.69
CA ASP A 84 -10.80 -8.98 2.39
C ASP A 84 -9.80 -7.96 1.83
N CYS A 85 -8.59 -8.39 1.49
CA CYS A 85 -7.61 -7.59 0.78
C CYS A 85 -8.17 -7.10 -0.56
N ALA A 86 -8.72 -7.99 -1.39
CA ALA A 86 -9.27 -7.67 -2.70
C ALA A 86 -10.41 -6.66 -2.60
N LYS A 87 -11.34 -6.83 -1.66
CA LYS A 87 -12.43 -5.87 -1.41
C LYS A 87 -11.91 -4.48 -1.04
N LYS A 88 -10.91 -4.40 -0.17
CA LYS A 88 -10.28 -3.12 0.22
C LYS A 88 -9.54 -2.48 -0.94
N ALA A 89 -8.80 -3.26 -1.74
CA ALA A 89 -8.09 -2.77 -2.92
C ALA A 89 -9.07 -2.24 -3.98
N GLU A 90 -10.17 -2.94 -4.23
CA GLU A 90 -11.22 -2.55 -5.16
C GLU A 90 -11.90 -1.25 -4.72
N ALA A 91 -12.31 -1.14 -3.46
CA ALA A 91 -12.90 0.07 -2.90
C ALA A 91 -11.96 1.28 -3.02
N LYS A 92 -10.69 1.08 -2.71
CA LYS A 92 -9.65 2.12 -2.83
C LYS A 92 -9.45 2.55 -4.30
N ALA A 93 -9.42 1.61 -5.23
CA ALA A 93 -9.26 1.90 -6.66
C ALA A 93 -10.45 2.69 -7.21
N VAL A 94 -11.69 2.29 -6.88
CA VAL A 94 -12.91 3.01 -7.26
C VAL A 94 -12.89 4.45 -6.71
N ALA A 95 -12.50 4.63 -5.46
CA ALA A 95 -12.37 5.96 -4.85
C ALA A 95 -11.27 6.81 -5.51
N THR A 96 -10.16 6.20 -5.92
CA THR A 96 -9.05 6.89 -6.59
C THR A 96 -9.43 7.35 -7.99
N VAL A 97 -10.15 6.53 -8.74
CA VAL A 97 -10.66 6.89 -10.08
C VAL A 97 -11.67 8.03 -10.00
N ASN A 98 -12.43 8.10 -8.91
CA ASN A 98 -13.36 9.19 -8.58
C ASN A 98 -14.37 9.53 -9.69
N LEU A 99 -14.92 8.52 -10.35
CA LEU A 99 -15.99 8.66 -11.34
C LEU A 99 -17.35 8.34 -10.69
N PRO A 100 -18.33 9.27 -10.72
CA PRO A 100 -19.63 9.06 -10.08
C PRO A 100 -20.36 7.82 -10.59
N GLN A 101 -20.31 7.55 -11.89
CA GLN A 101 -20.94 6.38 -12.52
C GLN A 101 -20.31 5.07 -12.03
N LEU A 102 -18.98 5.04 -11.90
CA LEU A 102 -18.25 3.88 -11.39
C LEU A 102 -18.58 3.64 -9.90
N THR A 103 -18.62 4.71 -9.11
CA THR A 103 -19.00 4.64 -7.70
C THR A 103 -20.42 4.14 -7.50
N ALA A 104 -21.36 4.63 -8.30
CA ALA A 104 -22.75 4.17 -8.26
C ALA A 104 -22.86 2.68 -8.64
N PHE A 105 -22.15 2.26 -9.68
CA PHE A 105 -22.10 0.86 -10.11
C PHE A 105 -21.49 -0.05 -9.04
N TYR A 106 -20.37 0.36 -8.43
CA TYR A 106 -19.72 -0.36 -7.34
C TYR A 106 -20.68 -0.59 -6.16
N ARG A 107 -21.41 0.46 -5.75
CA ARG A 107 -22.41 0.36 -4.67
C ARG A 107 -23.54 -0.62 -4.97
N MET A 108 -24.03 -0.61 -6.20
CA MET A 108 -25.04 -1.59 -6.62
C MET A 108 -24.52 -3.02 -6.55
N LYS A 109 -23.25 -3.24 -6.89
CA LYS A 109 -22.63 -4.56 -6.88
C LYS A 109 -22.30 -5.07 -5.48
N THR A 110 -21.84 -4.21 -4.60
CA THR A 110 -21.36 -4.58 -3.26
C THR A 110 -22.41 -4.41 -2.17
N GLY A 111 -23.51 -3.72 -2.44
CA GLY A 111 -24.49 -3.31 -1.43
C GLY A 111 -23.96 -2.30 -0.43
N ASP A 112 -22.74 -1.77 -0.67
CA ASP A 112 -22.08 -0.84 0.24
C ASP A 112 -22.62 0.58 0.09
N ARG A 113 -23.33 1.05 1.10
CA ARG A 113 -23.87 2.40 1.19
C ARG A 113 -22.97 3.36 1.96
N SER A 114 -21.83 2.91 2.42
CA SER A 114 -20.98 3.65 3.38
C SER A 114 -20.07 4.69 2.75
N GLN A 115 -19.86 4.69 1.44
CA GLN A 115 -19.08 5.75 0.79
C GLN A 115 -19.96 6.96 0.47
N PRO A 116 -19.71 8.13 1.07
CA PRO A 116 -20.37 9.35 0.65
C PRO A 116 -20.03 9.62 -0.82
N LEU A 117 -21.01 9.96 -1.63
CA LEU A 117 -20.76 10.58 -2.92
C LEU A 117 -19.95 11.83 -2.61
N SER A 118 -18.64 11.81 -2.90
CA SER A 118 -17.85 13.02 -2.88
C SER A 118 -18.54 13.97 -3.82
N ALA A 119 -19.29 14.93 -3.25
CA ALA A 119 -19.88 16.00 -4.01
C ALA A 119 -18.72 16.74 -4.66
N SER A 120 -18.46 16.43 -5.91
CA SER A 120 -17.59 17.19 -6.79
C SER A 120 -18.20 18.60 -6.87
N ARG A 121 -17.63 19.51 -6.12
CA ARG A 121 -17.81 20.94 -6.38
C ARG A 121 -16.84 21.41 -7.42
#